data_342d8664d0473c439f7dd1ea22560730
#
_entry.id   342d8664d0473c439f7dd1ea22560730
#
_cell.length_a   1.000
_cell.length_b   1.000
_cell.length_c   1.000
_cell.angle_alpha   90.00
_cell.angle_beta   90.00
_cell.angle_gamma   90.00
#
_symmetry.space_group_name_H-M   'P 1'
#
loop_
_entity.id
_entity.type
_entity.pdbx_description
1 polymer ?
#
loop_
_entity_poly.entity_id
_entity_poly.type
_entity_poly.pdbx_seq_one_letter_code
_entity_poly.pdbx_strand_id
1 'polypeptide(L)'
;MERVKERLGVAQKALATLQEVLAETNPTVILRDAAIQRFEYTFEAVWKTGQEFLRSHEGLDVGSPKGTVHGLFQTGYLNARQAELGLKMVDDRNLTSHTYSEGLSGQIFEELPKYATLIGNQSGQ
;
A
#
# COMPACT_ATOMS: atom_id res chain seq x y z
N MET A 1 1.20 13.31 -17.14
CA MET A 1 2.13 12.40 -16.41
C MET A 1 2.88 13.09 -15.28
N GLU A 2 2.87 14.40 -15.28
CA GLU A 2 3.52 15.20 -14.23
C GLU A 2 2.95 14.87 -12.84
N ARG A 3 1.62 14.80 -12.76
CA ARG A 3 0.93 14.49 -11.51
C ARG A 3 1.23 13.07 -11.01
N VAL A 4 1.38 12.12 -11.94
CA VAL A 4 1.76 10.75 -11.59
C VAL A 4 3.15 10.73 -10.97
N LYS A 5 4.10 11.48 -11.56
CA LYS A 5 5.47 11.56 -11.04
C LYS A 5 5.51 12.16 -9.64
N GLU A 6 4.72 13.20 -9.39
CA GLU A 6 4.64 13.84 -8.09
C GLU A 6 4.09 12.85 -7.04
N ARG A 7 2.99 12.18 -7.37
CA ARG A 7 2.37 11.22 -6.47
C ARG A 7 3.28 10.01 -6.23
N LEU A 8 3.97 9.56 -7.28
CA LEU A 8 4.92 8.46 -7.16
C LEU A 8 6.06 8.83 -6.20
N GLY A 9 6.58 10.05 -6.31
CA GLY A 9 7.63 10.53 -5.41
C GLY A 9 7.18 10.53 -3.95
N VAL A 10 5.96 10.97 -3.68
CA VAL A 10 5.37 10.95 -2.34
C VAL A 10 5.24 9.50 -1.85
N ALA A 11 4.74 8.61 -2.71
CA ALA A 11 4.57 7.20 -2.36
C ALA A 11 5.90 6.52 -2.06
N GLN A 12 6.93 6.80 -2.84
CA GLN A 12 8.26 6.23 -2.64
C GLN A 12 8.87 6.68 -1.31
N LYS A 13 8.72 7.94 -0.95
CA LYS A 13 9.19 8.47 0.33
C LYS A 13 8.44 7.83 1.50
N ALA A 14 7.12 7.70 1.37
CA ALA A 14 6.29 7.06 2.38
C ALA A 14 6.71 5.60 2.58
N LEU A 15 6.90 4.87 1.48
CA LEU A 15 7.33 3.48 1.54
C LEU A 15 8.69 3.34 2.22
N ALA A 16 9.61 4.25 1.93
CA ALA A 16 10.93 4.21 2.57
C ALA A 16 10.83 4.32 4.10
N THR A 17 9.91 5.15 4.62
CA THR A 17 9.72 5.26 6.06
C THR A 17 9.14 3.99 6.66
N LEU A 18 8.26 3.31 5.92
CA LEU A 18 7.71 2.02 6.36
C LEU A 18 8.80 0.95 6.37
N GLN A 19 9.59 0.87 5.32
CA GLN A 19 10.69 -0.10 5.23
C GLN A 19 11.71 0.09 6.35
N GLU A 20 11.98 1.34 6.72
CA GLU A 20 12.88 1.67 7.81
C GLU A 20 12.43 1.04 9.13
N VAL A 21 11.14 1.15 9.45
CA VAL A 21 10.58 0.55 10.66
C VAL A 21 10.59 -0.98 10.56
N LEU A 22 10.25 -1.53 9.40
CA LEU A 22 10.19 -2.98 9.21
C LEU A 22 11.56 -3.64 9.25
N ALA A 23 12.64 -2.87 9.10
CA ALA A 23 14.00 -3.38 9.19
C ALA A 23 14.47 -3.63 10.64
N GLU A 24 13.74 -3.13 11.63
CA GLU A 24 14.08 -3.33 13.03
C GLU A 24 13.90 -4.78 13.43
N THR A 25 14.89 -5.33 14.14
CA THR A 25 14.92 -6.77 14.47
C THR A 25 14.16 -7.11 15.74
N ASN A 26 13.97 -6.13 16.63
CA ASN A 26 13.30 -6.34 17.91
C ASN A 26 12.06 -5.45 18.03
N PRO A 27 10.95 -5.83 17.37
CA PRO A 27 9.75 -4.99 17.38
C PRO A 27 9.14 -4.88 18.78
N THR A 28 8.84 -3.65 19.18
CA THR A 28 8.11 -3.34 20.39
C THR A 28 6.68 -2.96 19.99
N VAL A 29 5.82 -2.79 20.99
CA VAL A 29 4.46 -2.29 20.74
C VAL A 29 4.51 -0.91 20.07
N ILE A 30 5.42 -0.05 20.54
CA ILE A 30 5.58 1.29 19.96
C ILE A 30 6.02 1.20 18.50
N LEU A 31 6.96 0.31 18.19
CA LEU A 31 7.44 0.11 16.84
C LEU A 31 6.35 -0.44 15.93
N ARG A 32 5.56 -1.39 16.44
CA ARG A 32 4.42 -1.96 15.71
C ARG A 32 3.41 -0.88 15.37
N ASP A 33 3.07 -0.03 16.34
CA ASP A 33 2.10 1.05 16.12
C ASP A 33 2.63 2.06 15.11
N ALA A 34 3.93 2.36 15.16
CA ALA A 34 4.57 3.23 14.18
C ALA A 34 4.52 2.62 12.79
N ALA A 35 4.76 1.32 12.68
CA ALA A 35 4.71 0.62 11.40
C ALA A 35 3.31 0.67 10.79
N ILE A 36 2.28 0.44 11.61
CA ILE A 36 0.89 0.50 11.14
C ILE A 36 0.55 1.90 10.66
N GLN A 37 0.94 2.94 11.39
CA GLN A 37 0.70 4.32 10.98
C GLN A 37 1.41 4.64 9.65
N ARG A 38 2.65 4.22 9.51
CA ARG A 38 3.41 4.43 8.27
C ARG A 38 2.81 3.65 7.11
N PHE A 39 2.26 2.48 7.38
CA PHE A 39 1.52 1.71 6.39
C PHE A 39 0.28 2.48 5.92
N GLU A 40 -0.46 3.08 6.85
CA GLU A 40 -1.69 3.80 6.50
C GLU A 40 -1.41 4.94 5.52
N TYR A 41 -0.42 5.80 5.79
CA TYR A 41 -0.16 6.90 4.87
C TYR A 41 0.54 6.45 3.58
N THR A 42 1.34 5.37 3.65
CA THR A 42 1.94 4.80 2.44
C THR A 42 0.84 4.27 1.52
N PHE A 43 -0.10 3.53 2.09
CA PHE A 43 -1.24 3.00 1.34
C PHE A 43 -2.03 4.11 0.64
N GLU A 44 -2.32 5.20 1.36
CA GLU A 44 -3.03 6.34 0.77
C GLU A 44 -2.29 6.93 -0.42
N ALA A 45 -0.98 7.14 -0.28
CA ALA A 45 -0.17 7.68 -1.35
C ALA A 45 -0.13 6.74 -2.55
N VAL A 46 -0.04 5.45 -2.29
CA VAL A 46 0.10 4.42 -3.34
C VAL A 46 -1.17 4.28 -4.17
N TRP A 47 -2.33 4.13 -3.52
CA TRP A 47 -3.55 3.92 -4.31
C TRP A 47 -3.92 5.18 -5.10
N LYS A 48 -3.63 6.36 -4.57
CA LYS A 48 -3.86 7.62 -5.30
C LYS A 48 -2.93 7.75 -6.50
N THR A 49 -1.70 7.25 -6.37
CA THR A 49 -0.78 7.19 -7.51
C THR A 49 -1.33 6.27 -8.58
N GLY A 50 -1.80 5.08 -8.18
CA GLY A 50 -2.41 4.13 -9.11
C GLY A 50 -3.65 4.68 -9.79
N GLN A 51 -4.50 5.38 -9.04
CA GLN A 51 -5.69 6.02 -9.57
C GLN A 51 -5.32 7.04 -10.66
N GLU A 52 -4.36 7.90 -10.37
CA GLU A 52 -3.93 8.92 -11.32
C GLU A 52 -3.26 8.31 -12.56
N PHE A 53 -2.47 7.25 -12.36
CA PHE A 53 -1.85 6.52 -13.46
C PHE A 53 -2.89 5.93 -14.39
N LEU A 54 -3.91 5.25 -13.83
CA LEU A 54 -4.97 4.66 -14.64
C LEU A 54 -5.74 5.71 -15.42
N ARG A 55 -6.04 6.84 -14.79
CA ARG A 55 -6.74 7.93 -15.44
C ARG A 55 -5.94 8.52 -16.60
N SER A 56 -4.68 8.85 -16.34
CA SER A 56 -3.87 9.57 -17.33
C SER A 56 -3.25 8.67 -18.38
N HIS A 57 -2.98 7.41 -18.06
CA HIS A 57 -2.29 6.50 -18.95
C HIS A 57 -3.23 5.54 -19.68
N GLU A 58 -4.30 5.10 -19.01
CA GLU A 58 -5.22 4.10 -19.55
C GLU A 58 -6.61 4.68 -19.83
N GLY A 59 -6.86 5.92 -19.46
CA GLY A 59 -8.17 6.53 -19.62
C GLY A 59 -9.23 5.87 -18.75
N LEU A 60 -8.83 5.22 -17.66
CA LEU A 60 -9.73 4.47 -16.79
C LEU A 60 -9.93 5.22 -15.48
N ASP A 61 -11.17 5.62 -15.20
CA ASP A 61 -11.53 6.28 -13.96
C ASP A 61 -11.93 5.26 -12.91
N VAL A 62 -11.22 5.26 -11.79
CA VAL A 62 -11.54 4.41 -10.64
C VAL A 62 -11.74 5.31 -9.42
N GLY A 63 -12.67 4.91 -8.55
CA GLY A 63 -13.07 5.78 -7.44
C GLY A 63 -12.71 5.25 -6.06
N SER A 64 -11.96 4.15 -5.97
CA SER A 64 -11.67 3.51 -4.69
C SER A 64 -10.37 2.74 -4.76
N PRO A 65 -9.78 2.41 -3.59
CA PRO A 65 -8.60 1.54 -3.57
C PRO A 65 -8.85 0.18 -4.23
N LYS A 66 -9.97 -0.47 -3.95
CA LYS A 66 -10.29 -1.76 -4.60
C LYS A 66 -10.47 -1.61 -6.10
N GLY A 67 -11.13 -0.53 -6.53
CA GLY A 67 -11.26 -0.22 -7.96
C GLY A 67 -9.92 -0.02 -8.61
N THR A 68 -8.97 0.59 -7.91
CA THR A 68 -7.60 0.78 -8.43
C THR A 68 -6.91 -0.56 -8.62
N VAL A 69 -7.01 -1.47 -7.65
CA VAL A 69 -6.41 -2.81 -7.76
C VAL A 69 -7.03 -3.56 -8.96
N HIS A 70 -8.34 -3.54 -9.09
CA HIS A 70 -9.03 -4.17 -10.23
C HIS A 70 -8.60 -3.56 -11.55
N GLY A 71 -8.50 -2.24 -11.62
CA GLY A 71 -8.07 -1.54 -12.82
C GLY A 71 -6.65 -1.90 -13.23
N LEU A 72 -5.74 -1.98 -12.27
CA LEU A 72 -4.36 -2.38 -12.54
C LEU A 72 -4.27 -3.83 -12.99
N PHE A 73 -5.13 -4.70 -12.45
CA PHE A 73 -5.20 -6.08 -12.89
C PHE A 73 -5.73 -6.18 -14.32
N GLN A 74 -6.83 -5.48 -14.64
CA GLN A 74 -7.44 -5.50 -15.95
C GLN A 74 -6.50 -4.99 -17.04
N THR A 75 -5.67 -4.01 -16.72
CA THR A 75 -4.74 -3.40 -17.67
C THR A 75 -3.36 -4.08 -17.70
N GLY A 76 -3.19 -5.16 -16.94
CA GLY A 76 -1.99 -6.00 -17.02
C GLY A 76 -0.82 -5.59 -16.14
N TYR A 77 -0.99 -4.59 -15.29
CA TYR A 77 0.09 -4.14 -14.38
C TYR A 77 0.23 -5.00 -13.14
N LEU A 78 -0.82 -5.74 -12.78
CA LEU A 78 -0.78 -6.72 -11.71
C LEU A 78 -1.19 -8.07 -12.25
N ASN A 79 -0.51 -9.13 -11.83
CA ASN A 79 -0.99 -10.49 -12.09
C ASN A 79 -2.05 -10.86 -11.06
N ALA A 80 -2.67 -12.05 -11.22
CA ALA A 80 -3.76 -12.48 -10.34
C ALA A 80 -3.34 -12.55 -8.87
N ARG A 81 -2.14 -13.07 -8.60
CA ARG A 81 -1.62 -13.19 -7.23
C ARG A 81 -1.39 -11.81 -6.60
N GLN A 82 -0.81 -10.88 -7.37
CA GLN A 82 -0.58 -9.51 -6.91
C GLN A 82 -1.90 -8.79 -6.65
N ALA A 83 -2.89 -8.98 -7.51
CA ALA A 83 -4.20 -8.38 -7.32
C ALA A 83 -4.88 -8.91 -6.05
N GLU A 84 -4.79 -10.22 -5.81
CA GLU A 84 -5.33 -10.84 -4.60
C GLU A 84 -4.69 -10.26 -3.34
N LEU A 85 -3.37 -10.14 -3.35
CA LEU A 85 -2.65 -9.54 -2.23
C LEU A 85 -3.00 -8.06 -2.07
N GLY A 86 -3.18 -7.35 -3.17
CA GLY A 86 -3.61 -5.95 -3.15
C GLY A 86 -4.99 -5.78 -2.53
N LEU A 87 -5.93 -6.66 -2.84
CA LEU A 87 -7.27 -6.61 -2.24
C LEU A 87 -7.22 -6.90 -0.74
N LYS A 88 -6.38 -7.86 -0.33
CA LYS A 88 -6.17 -8.15 1.08
C LYS A 88 -5.57 -6.95 1.80
N MET A 89 -4.64 -6.26 1.15
CA MET A 89 -4.02 -5.06 1.69
C MET A 89 -5.08 -3.97 1.94
N VAL A 90 -6.03 -3.80 1.01
CA VAL A 90 -7.12 -2.83 1.20
C VAL A 90 -7.95 -3.21 2.43
N ASP A 91 -8.29 -4.49 2.58
CA ASP A 91 -9.08 -4.96 3.71
C ASP A 91 -8.33 -4.70 5.03
N ASP A 92 -7.04 -5.01 5.08
CA ASP A 92 -6.23 -4.79 6.27
C ASP A 92 -6.09 -3.29 6.59
N ARG A 93 -5.95 -2.44 5.57
CA ARG A 93 -5.94 -1.00 5.77
C ARG A 93 -7.24 -0.53 6.44
N ASN A 94 -8.38 -1.06 5.99
CA ASN A 94 -9.67 -0.70 6.57
C ASN A 94 -9.77 -1.14 8.03
N LEU A 95 -9.07 -2.20 8.40
CA LEU A 95 -9.07 -2.70 9.78
C LEU A 95 -8.12 -1.94 10.70
N THR A 96 -7.23 -1.10 10.17
CA THR A 96 -6.27 -0.37 11.02
C THR A 96 -6.95 0.60 11.99
N SER A 97 -8.19 0.99 11.72
CA SER A 97 -8.96 1.81 12.64
C SER A 97 -9.40 1.06 13.90
N HIS A 98 -9.23 -0.26 13.94
CA HIS A 98 -9.62 -1.11 15.06
C HIS A 98 -8.41 -1.72 15.79
N THR A 99 -7.24 -1.09 15.70
CA THR A 99 -6.00 -1.63 16.27
C THR A 99 -5.89 -1.48 17.79
N TYR A 100 -6.96 -1.04 18.44
CA TYR A 100 -7.05 -1.15 19.89
C TYR A 100 -6.99 -2.62 20.35
N SER A 101 -7.27 -3.56 19.46
CA SER A 101 -7.10 -5.00 19.70
C SER A 101 -5.67 -5.40 19.39
N GLU A 102 -4.93 -5.90 20.38
CA GLU A 102 -3.54 -6.35 20.17
C GLU A 102 -3.45 -7.50 19.18
N GLY A 103 -4.42 -8.41 19.22
CA GLY A 103 -4.46 -9.53 18.29
C GLY A 103 -4.54 -9.06 16.84
N LEU A 104 -5.41 -8.10 16.57
CA LEU A 104 -5.58 -7.55 15.22
C LEU A 104 -4.35 -6.76 14.78
N SER A 105 -3.79 -5.93 15.69
CA SER A 105 -2.55 -5.20 15.41
C SER A 105 -1.42 -6.13 15.02
N GLY A 106 -1.27 -7.23 15.75
CA GLY A 106 -0.22 -8.22 15.48
C GLY A 106 -0.41 -8.89 14.12
N GLN A 107 -1.65 -9.25 13.79
CA GLN A 107 -1.97 -9.88 12.51
C GLN A 107 -1.64 -8.95 11.34
N ILE A 108 -2.02 -7.67 11.44
CA ILE A 108 -1.73 -6.68 10.40
C ILE A 108 -0.22 -6.50 10.29
N PHE A 109 0.46 -6.32 11.42
CA PHE A 109 1.91 -6.10 11.43
C PHE A 109 2.66 -7.22 10.70
N GLU A 110 2.24 -8.49 10.91
CA GLU A 110 2.86 -9.64 10.26
C GLU A 110 2.76 -9.59 8.73
N GLU A 111 1.73 -8.93 8.21
CA GLU A 111 1.52 -8.85 6.76
C GLU A 111 2.23 -7.67 6.11
N LEU A 112 2.66 -6.68 6.88
CA LEU A 112 3.25 -5.46 6.33
C LEU A 112 4.46 -5.69 5.43
N PRO A 113 5.39 -6.62 5.73
CA PRO A 113 6.50 -6.88 4.82
C PRO A 113 6.05 -7.32 3.43
N LYS A 114 5.01 -8.12 3.33
CA LYS A 114 4.44 -8.56 2.04
C LYS A 114 3.89 -7.38 1.26
N TYR A 115 3.19 -6.49 1.95
CA TYR A 115 2.60 -5.30 1.32
C TYR A 115 3.69 -4.34 0.87
N ALA A 116 4.74 -4.14 1.68
CA ALA A 116 5.86 -3.29 1.31
C ALA A 116 6.55 -3.82 0.06
N THR A 117 6.73 -5.14 -0.05
CA THR A 117 7.32 -5.78 -1.22
C THR A 117 6.44 -5.58 -2.47
N LEU A 118 5.12 -5.78 -2.33
CA LEU A 118 4.19 -5.56 -3.43
C LEU A 118 4.26 -4.13 -3.94
N ILE A 119 4.23 -3.16 -3.03
CA ILE A 119 4.29 -1.74 -3.37
C ILE A 119 5.63 -1.41 -4.03
N GLY A 120 6.73 -1.90 -3.46
CA GLY A 120 8.06 -1.64 -3.99
C GLY A 120 8.25 -2.16 -5.41
N ASN A 121 7.71 -3.34 -5.70
CA ASN A 121 7.79 -3.92 -7.05
C ASN A 121 7.06 -3.08 -8.08
N GLN A 122 5.95 -2.47 -7.71
CA GLN A 122 5.20 -1.60 -8.62
C GLN A 122 5.87 -0.23 -8.76
N SER A 123 6.47 0.28 -7.68
CA SER A 123 7.12 1.60 -7.68
C SER A 123 8.43 1.63 -8.46
N GLY A 124 9.09 0.49 -8.58
CA GLY A 124 10.37 0.37 -9.26
C GLY A 124 10.28 0.36 -10.77
N GLN A 125 9.09 0.44 -11.29
CA GLN A 125 8.84 0.45 -12.73
C GLN A 125 8.60 1.89 -13.23
#